data_705f97ef9c77a5892bb39dd5a8d84cb0
#
_entry.id   705f97ef9c77a5892bb39dd5a8d84cb0
#
_cell.length_a   1.000
_cell.length_b   1.000
_cell.length_c   1.000
_cell.angle_alpha   90.00
_cell.angle_beta   90.00
_cell.angle_gamma   90.00
#
_symmetry.space_group_name_H-M   'P 1'
#
loop_
_entity.id
_entity.type
_entity.pdbx_description
1 polymer ?
#
loop_
_entity_poly.entity_id
_entity_poly.type
_entity_poly.pdbx_seq_one_letter_code
_entity_poly.pdbx_strand_id
1 'polypeptide(L)'
;MRRRKGRISKTAPLRDEGAAGWENGYLEGRSDGYHYGLCESIYARAAPEAAPSRNIKVLYVKAEGSPYASLDQGIEEALRASVREVVVASPNDDVAQLAEAANPDLVLVLDAAGCSFKTEQVDRMRDGGLLTAVWLPDDPYHSDATADIARHYDYVFTIEANCVSMYRDIGCCRVFHLPFGVNPGFTRHVRVDETYRHDICFVGSAFWNRVAYFDEIADYLAAKRVKIIGYWWERLRHYEKLASRIEGVWMSPEETAKYYSGAKIVINLHRSADDKSHNSNSRNVPAHSVNPRLFEIASCAAFQLVDNRPELSQFYTPGVDIATFESPSDLVGKLDYYLTHDEERREIARRGLYRTVNEHTYRNRIQRLLSVIFG
;
A
#
# COMPACT_ATOMS: atom_id res chain seq x y z
N MET A 1 -45.25 29.06 -62.10
CA MET A 1 -43.88 28.76 -61.83
C MET A 1 -43.40 29.52 -60.59
N ARG A 2 -43.31 28.87 -59.39
CA ARG A 2 -42.78 29.48 -58.16
C ARG A 2 -41.42 28.79 -57.86
N ARG A 3 -40.31 29.56 -57.95
CA ARG A 3 -38.98 29.12 -57.61
C ARG A 3 -38.87 28.99 -56.05
N ARG A 4 -38.59 27.78 -55.55
CA ARG A 4 -38.18 27.53 -54.17
C ARG A 4 -36.72 28.00 -54.01
N LYS A 5 -36.48 28.98 -53.13
CA LYS A 5 -35.14 29.34 -52.65
C LYS A 5 -34.71 28.30 -51.63
N GLY A 6 -33.66 27.53 -51.92
CA GLY A 6 -32.99 26.63 -50.99
C GLY A 6 -32.33 27.43 -49.87
N ARG A 7 -32.56 27.02 -48.64
CA ARG A 7 -31.91 27.51 -47.43
C ARG A 7 -30.54 26.81 -47.33
N ILE A 8 -29.46 27.56 -47.55
CA ILE A 8 -28.10 27.08 -47.29
C ILE A 8 -27.92 27.05 -45.79
N SER A 9 -27.77 25.85 -45.23
CA SER A 9 -27.35 25.63 -43.84
C SER A 9 -25.91 26.15 -43.70
N LYS A 10 -25.71 27.13 -42.83
CA LYS A 10 -24.37 27.56 -42.41
C LYS A 10 -23.83 26.46 -41.49
N THR A 11 -22.92 25.63 -41.98
CA THR A 11 -22.03 24.77 -41.18
C THR A 11 -21.12 25.71 -40.39
N ALA A 12 -21.15 25.60 -39.07
CA ALA A 12 -20.19 26.25 -38.17
C ALA A 12 -18.77 25.82 -38.50
N PRO A 13 -17.77 26.68 -38.39
CA PRO A 13 -16.44 26.39 -38.85
C PRO A 13 -15.74 25.38 -37.93
N LEU A 14 -15.30 24.28 -38.49
CA LEU A 14 -14.42 23.25 -37.89
C LEU A 14 -13.10 23.78 -37.23
N ARG A 15 -12.81 25.06 -37.43
CA ARG A 15 -11.63 25.74 -36.87
C ARG A 15 -11.72 26.02 -35.37
N ASP A 16 -12.90 26.14 -34.76
CA ASP A 16 -13.05 26.47 -33.35
C ASP A 16 -12.82 25.26 -32.42
N GLU A 17 -13.22 24.06 -32.85
CA GLU A 17 -13.04 22.83 -32.04
C GLU A 17 -11.57 22.41 -31.92
N GLY A 18 -10.78 22.57 -32.96
CA GLY A 18 -9.35 22.28 -32.97
C GLY A 18 -8.53 23.23 -32.08
N ALA A 19 -8.87 24.51 -32.09
CA ALA A 19 -8.23 25.52 -31.25
C ALA A 19 -8.54 25.33 -29.77
N ALA A 20 -9.81 25.06 -29.44
CA ALA A 20 -10.24 24.76 -28.07
C ALA A 20 -9.61 23.45 -27.56
N GLY A 21 -9.52 22.42 -28.39
CA GLY A 21 -8.86 21.16 -28.04
C GLY A 21 -7.36 21.33 -27.75
N TRP A 22 -6.66 22.14 -28.56
CA TRP A 22 -5.25 22.46 -28.33
C TRP A 22 -5.05 23.26 -27.03
N GLU A 23 -5.87 24.28 -26.77
CA GLU A 23 -5.78 25.11 -25.57
C GLU A 23 -6.04 24.28 -24.30
N ASN A 24 -7.07 23.45 -24.30
CA ASN A 24 -7.38 22.54 -23.17
C ASN A 24 -6.24 21.56 -22.93
N GLY A 25 -5.69 20.91 -23.96
CA GLY A 25 -4.57 19.99 -23.84
C GLY A 25 -3.29 20.67 -23.34
N TYR A 26 -3.04 21.93 -23.76
CA TYR A 26 -1.91 22.71 -23.26
C TYR A 26 -2.07 23.05 -21.79
N LEU A 27 -3.24 23.50 -21.35
CA LEU A 27 -3.53 23.84 -19.95
C LEU A 27 -3.42 22.60 -19.05
N GLU A 28 -3.97 21.48 -19.48
CA GLU A 28 -3.90 20.20 -18.75
C GLU A 28 -2.44 19.72 -18.64
N GLY A 29 -1.70 19.68 -19.75
CA GLY A 29 -0.30 19.26 -19.77
C GLY A 29 0.60 20.16 -18.92
N ARG A 30 0.33 21.48 -18.90
CA ARG A 30 1.03 22.43 -18.03
C ARG A 30 0.73 22.15 -16.55
N SER A 31 -0.54 21.92 -16.20
CA SER A 31 -0.97 21.63 -14.84
C SER A 31 -0.34 20.31 -14.33
N ASP A 32 -0.38 19.26 -15.15
CA ASP A 32 0.24 17.97 -14.83
C ASP A 32 1.76 18.08 -14.69
N GLY A 33 2.42 18.82 -15.60
CA GLY A 33 3.85 19.07 -15.54
C GLY A 33 4.28 19.82 -14.29
N TYR A 34 3.49 20.80 -13.86
CA TYR A 34 3.72 21.55 -12.62
C TYR A 34 3.55 20.66 -11.39
N HIS A 35 2.46 19.86 -11.33
CA HIS A 35 2.23 18.91 -10.26
C HIS A 35 3.36 17.89 -10.16
N TYR A 36 3.80 17.32 -11.29
CA TYR A 36 4.94 16.40 -11.35
C TYR A 36 6.22 17.06 -10.79
N GLY A 37 6.51 18.29 -11.21
CA GLY A 37 7.70 19.02 -10.70
C GLY A 37 7.67 19.26 -9.19
N LEU A 38 6.49 19.54 -8.62
CA LEU A 38 6.32 19.66 -7.17
C LEU A 38 6.57 18.33 -6.46
N CYS A 39 6.06 17.20 -6.98
CA CYS A 39 6.30 15.87 -6.43
C CYS A 39 7.81 15.52 -6.46
N GLU A 40 8.49 15.77 -7.59
CA GLU A 40 9.93 15.55 -7.70
C GLU A 40 10.72 16.39 -6.69
N SER A 41 10.30 17.64 -6.45
CA SER A 41 10.92 18.50 -5.42
C SER A 41 10.74 17.93 -4.00
N ILE A 42 9.61 17.29 -3.71
CA ILE A 42 9.36 16.63 -2.42
C ILE A 42 10.31 15.43 -2.26
N TYR A 43 10.40 14.54 -3.24
CA TYR A 43 11.33 13.40 -3.18
C TYR A 43 12.78 13.84 -3.04
N ALA A 44 13.21 14.87 -3.79
CA ALA A 44 14.58 15.37 -3.72
C ALA A 44 14.94 15.94 -2.34
N ARG A 45 13.98 16.60 -1.67
CA ARG A 45 14.19 17.15 -0.31
C ARG A 45 14.12 16.10 0.79
N ALA A 46 13.34 15.05 0.59
CA ALA A 46 13.21 13.92 1.51
C ALA A 46 14.35 12.90 1.31
N ALA A 47 15.23 13.11 0.32
CA ALA A 47 16.42 12.28 0.14
C ALA A 47 17.21 12.24 1.46
N PRO A 48 17.39 11.08 2.07
CA PRO A 48 17.86 11.01 3.42
C PRO A 48 19.29 11.53 3.51
N GLU A 49 19.54 12.46 4.45
CA GLU A 49 20.89 12.56 5.01
C GLU A 49 21.34 11.16 5.45
N ALA A 50 22.58 10.82 5.15
CA ALA A 50 23.12 9.52 5.51
C ALA A 50 23.06 9.35 7.04
N ALA A 51 21.98 8.75 7.54
CA ALA A 51 21.95 8.35 8.95
C ALA A 51 23.14 7.42 9.18
N PRO A 52 23.88 7.58 10.30
CA PRO A 52 25.02 6.72 10.58
C PRO A 52 24.58 5.25 10.56
N SER A 53 25.25 4.45 9.75
CA SER A 53 25.03 3.01 9.72
C SER A 53 25.45 2.43 11.08
N ARG A 54 24.56 1.64 11.69
CA ARG A 54 24.89 0.93 12.95
C ARG A 54 25.95 -0.13 12.66
N ASN A 55 26.93 -0.26 13.55
CA ASN A 55 28.00 -1.25 13.41
C ASN A 55 27.53 -2.64 13.87
N ILE A 56 26.46 -3.15 13.23
CA ILE A 56 25.88 -4.46 13.48
C ILE A 56 25.73 -5.24 12.18
N LYS A 57 25.69 -6.57 12.30
CA LYS A 57 25.40 -7.52 11.24
C LYS A 57 23.99 -8.09 11.45
N VAL A 58 23.15 -8.07 10.42
CA VAL A 58 21.81 -8.63 10.44
C VAL A 58 21.74 -9.78 9.43
N LEU A 59 21.24 -10.94 9.87
CA LEU A 59 20.78 -11.98 8.98
C LEU A 59 19.28 -11.77 8.78
N TYR A 60 18.88 -11.52 7.53
CA TYR A 60 17.48 -11.28 7.14
C TYR A 60 16.93 -12.50 6.39
N VAL A 61 15.88 -13.11 6.93
CA VAL A 61 15.15 -14.22 6.30
C VAL A 61 13.92 -13.66 5.61
N LYS A 62 13.86 -13.85 4.29
CA LYS A 62 12.76 -13.37 3.44
C LYS A 62 11.51 -14.23 3.60
N ALA A 63 10.34 -13.62 3.36
CA ALA A 63 9.08 -14.36 3.20
C ALA A 63 8.98 -15.03 1.82
N GLU A 64 9.57 -14.41 0.80
CA GLU A 64 9.54 -14.78 -0.61
C GLU A 64 8.14 -14.92 -1.23
N GLY A 65 8.10 -15.04 -2.54
CA GLY A 65 6.87 -15.22 -3.29
C GLY A 65 5.93 -14.02 -3.32
N SER A 66 4.82 -14.19 -4.00
CA SER A 66 3.77 -13.17 -4.09
C SER A 66 2.79 -13.32 -2.92
N PRO A 67 2.37 -12.21 -2.27
CA PRO A 67 2.66 -10.81 -2.59
C PRO A 67 3.87 -10.20 -1.86
N TYR A 68 4.70 -10.98 -1.19
CA TYR A 68 5.70 -10.50 -0.22
C TYR A 68 7.02 -10.03 -0.83
N ALA A 69 7.35 -10.40 -2.06
CA ALA A 69 8.63 -10.07 -2.69
C ALA A 69 8.98 -8.57 -2.69
N SER A 70 7.99 -7.69 -2.82
CA SER A 70 8.18 -6.23 -2.74
C SER A 70 8.42 -5.72 -1.33
N LEU A 71 7.83 -6.38 -0.32
CA LEU A 71 8.10 -6.10 1.09
C LEU A 71 9.54 -6.50 1.41
N ASP A 72 9.95 -7.70 1.01
CA ASP A 72 11.32 -8.20 1.18
C ASP A 72 12.35 -7.25 0.57
N GLN A 73 12.11 -6.79 -0.67
CA GLN A 73 13.00 -5.83 -1.33
C GLN A 73 13.09 -4.52 -0.53
N GLY A 74 11.97 -3.95 -0.12
CA GLY A 74 11.93 -2.70 0.64
C GLY A 74 12.64 -2.82 1.99
N ILE A 75 12.46 -3.94 2.69
CA ILE A 75 13.10 -4.22 3.98
C ILE A 75 14.61 -4.44 3.79
N GLU A 76 15.01 -5.25 2.80
CA GLU A 76 16.42 -5.53 2.51
C GLU A 76 17.19 -4.23 2.18
N GLU A 77 16.66 -3.41 1.27
CA GLU A 77 17.29 -2.12 0.91
C GLU A 77 17.41 -1.18 2.12
N ALA A 78 16.37 -1.12 2.97
CA ALA A 78 16.40 -0.32 4.18
C ALA A 78 17.41 -0.85 5.22
N LEU A 79 17.54 -2.18 5.38
CA LEU A 79 18.56 -2.80 6.24
C LEU A 79 19.97 -2.46 5.73
N ARG A 80 20.25 -2.66 4.43
CA ARG A 80 21.57 -2.36 3.83
C ARG A 80 21.95 -0.88 4.00
N ALA A 81 20.97 0.02 4.02
CA ALA A 81 21.19 1.45 4.28
C ALA A 81 21.36 1.81 5.77
N SER A 82 21.05 0.88 6.69
CA SER A 82 20.98 1.17 8.13
C SER A 82 22.02 0.44 8.98
N VAL A 83 22.62 -0.65 8.46
CA VAL A 83 23.55 -1.50 9.20
C VAL A 83 24.80 -1.79 8.38
N ARG A 84 25.87 -2.20 9.09
CA ARG A 84 27.18 -2.48 8.46
C ARG A 84 27.11 -3.64 7.45
N GLU A 85 26.38 -4.70 7.78
CA GLU A 85 26.35 -5.92 6.98
C GLU A 85 24.98 -6.58 7.04
N VAL A 86 24.49 -7.04 5.89
CA VAL A 86 23.24 -7.80 5.77
C VAL A 86 23.53 -9.11 5.03
N VAL A 87 23.30 -10.22 5.70
CA VAL A 87 23.24 -11.54 5.10
C VAL A 87 21.77 -11.85 4.81
N VAL A 88 21.46 -12.30 3.61
CA VAL A 88 20.07 -12.61 3.21
C VAL A 88 19.94 -14.12 3.04
N ALA A 89 18.87 -14.69 3.58
CA ALA A 89 18.53 -16.10 3.48
C ALA A 89 17.10 -16.30 2.94
N SER A 90 16.92 -17.43 2.23
CA SER A 90 15.60 -17.96 1.88
C SER A 90 15.01 -18.70 3.09
N PRO A 91 13.67 -18.73 3.25
CA PRO A 91 13.03 -19.55 4.28
C PRO A 91 13.27 -21.06 4.08
N ASN A 92 13.73 -21.47 2.89
CA ASN A 92 14.04 -22.85 2.54
C ASN A 92 15.50 -23.26 2.83
N ASP A 93 16.35 -22.30 3.21
CA ASP A 93 17.75 -22.56 3.56
C ASP A 93 17.86 -23.23 4.96
N ASP A 94 19.02 -23.84 5.27
CA ASP A 94 19.40 -24.11 6.66
C ASP A 94 19.88 -22.79 7.31
N VAL A 95 18.89 -21.98 7.70
CA VAL A 95 19.11 -20.63 8.26
C VAL A 95 19.90 -20.72 9.56
N ALA A 96 19.70 -21.77 10.36
CA ALA A 96 20.43 -21.94 11.61
C ALA A 96 21.92 -22.17 11.35
N GLN A 97 22.29 -22.98 10.33
CA GLN A 97 23.67 -23.16 9.92
C GLN A 97 24.29 -21.87 9.35
N LEU A 98 23.53 -21.14 8.53
CA LEU A 98 23.97 -19.84 8.01
C LEU A 98 24.20 -18.84 9.14
N ALA A 99 23.34 -18.82 10.15
CA ALA A 99 23.44 -17.95 11.31
C ALA A 99 24.67 -18.29 12.17
N GLU A 100 24.94 -19.57 12.40
CA GLU A 100 26.16 -20.04 13.10
C GLU A 100 27.42 -19.55 12.36
N ALA A 101 27.47 -19.70 11.03
CA ALA A 101 28.62 -19.30 10.21
C ALA A 101 28.80 -17.79 10.13
N ALA A 102 27.70 -17.05 10.01
CA ALA A 102 27.71 -15.59 9.87
C ALA A 102 27.89 -14.86 11.21
N ASN A 103 27.50 -15.47 12.32
CA ASN A 103 27.48 -14.89 13.67
C ASN A 103 26.86 -13.47 13.68
N PRO A 104 25.57 -13.30 13.31
CA PRO A 104 24.91 -12.00 13.25
C PRO A 104 24.57 -11.47 14.65
N ASP A 105 24.50 -10.15 14.80
CA ASP A 105 23.99 -9.49 15.99
C ASP A 105 22.47 -9.62 16.13
N LEU A 106 21.77 -9.88 15.02
CA LEU A 106 20.31 -10.05 14.93
C LEU A 106 19.95 -10.97 13.77
N VAL A 107 19.05 -11.92 14.02
CA VAL A 107 18.29 -12.63 12.98
C VAL A 107 16.90 -12.01 12.90
N LEU A 108 16.57 -11.39 11.78
CA LEU A 108 15.26 -10.80 11.50
C LEU A 108 14.53 -11.65 10.47
N VAL A 109 13.34 -12.13 10.80
CA VAL A 109 12.50 -12.95 9.92
C VAL A 109 11.26 -12.18 9.53
N LEU A 110 10.97 -12.08 8.24
CA LEU A 110 9.63 -11.70 7.75
C LEU A 110 8.84 -12.99 7.60
N ASP A 111 7.99 -13.30 8.56
CA ASP A 111 7.28 -14.58 8.59
C ASP A 111 5.80 -14.40 8.22
N ALA A 112 5.50 -14.70 6.96
CA ALA A 112 4.15 -14.65 6.42
C ALA A 112 3.38 -15.94 6.76
N ALA A 113 2.09 -15.82 6.98
CA ALA A 113 1.21 -16.97 7.21
C ALA A 113 1.24 -17.92 5.98
N GLY A 114 1.69 -19.15 6.20
CA GLY A 114 1.92 -20.13 5.15
C GLY A 114 3.34 -20.11 4.57
N CYS A 115 4.26 -19.33 5.14
CA CYS A 115 5.69 -19.44 4.89
C CYS A 115 6.20 -20.82 5.32
N SER A 116 7.21 -21.33 4.61
CA SER A 116 7.79 -22.65 4.90
C SER A 116 8.89 -22.61 5.98
N PHE A 117 9.12 -21.45 6.59
CA PHE A 117 10.17 -21.31 7.59
C PHE A 117 9.81 -22.07 8.88
N LYS A 118 10.75 -22.89 9.34
CA LYS A 118 10.51 -23.82 10.46
C LYS A 118 10.93 -23.21 11.77
N THR A 119 10.04 -23.18 12.74
CA THR A 119 10.30 -22.66 14.10
C THR A 119 11.39 -23.40 14.84
N GLU A 120 11.65 -24.67 14.53
CA GLU A 120 12.77 -25.43 15.10
C GLU A 120 14.15 -24.83 14.74
N GLN A 121 14.27 -24.15 13.59
CA GLN A 121 15.48 -23.41 13.27
C GLN A 121 15.64 -22.17 14.16
N VAL A 122 14.51 -21.49 14.50
CA VAL A 122 14.53 -20.35 15.43
C VAL A 122 15.00 -20.80 16.81
N ASP A 123 14.46 -21.92 17.32
CA ASP A 123 14.86 -22.49 18.60
C ASP A 123 16.35 -22.83 18.64
N ARG A 124 16.89 -23.50 17.60
CA ARG A 124 18.33 -23.75 17.47
C ARG A 124 19.18 -22.48 17.54
N MET A 125 18.78 -21.43 16.84
CA MET A 125 19.50 -20.15 16.85
C MET A 125 19.48 -19.50 18.24
N ARG A 126 18.34 -19.51 18.94
CA ARG A 126 18.23 -19.00 20.31
C ARG A 126 19.01 -19.80 21.32
N ASP A 127 18.99 -21.12 21.21
CA ASP A 127 19.79 -22.01 22.05
C ASP A 127 21.29 -21.76 21.85
N GLY A 128 21.69 -21.35 20.63
CA GLY A 128 23.04 -20.89 20.29
C GLY A 128 23.36 -19.47 20.77
N GLY A 129 22.43 -18.79 21.44
CA GLY A 129 22.61 -17.44 22.00
C GLY A 129 22.39 -16.30 20.99
N LEU A 130 21.86 -16.57 19.79
CA LEU A 130 21.57 -15.55 18.81
C LEU A 130 20.26 -14.84 19.14
N LEU A 131 20.23 -13.53 18.93
CA LEU A 131 19.05 -12.69 19.12
C LEU A 131 18.13 -12.81 17.92
N THR A 132 16.85 -13.10 18.14
CA THR A 132 15.87 -13.33 17.08
C THR A 132 14.70 -12.36 17.15
N ALA A 133 14.25 -11.90 15.99
CA ALA A 133 13.08 -11.06 15.83
C ALA A 133 12.21 -11.53 14.66
N VAL A 134 10.89 -11.46 14.82
CA VAL A 134 9.94 -11.71 13.74
C VAL A 134 9.12 -10.46 13.43
N TRP A 135 8.84 -10.22 12.16
CA TRP A 135 7.88 -9.22 11.69
C TRP A 135 6.74 -9.91 10.96
N LEU A 136 5.52 -9.79 11.49
CA LEU A 136 4.35 -10.55 11.09
C LEU A 136 3.46 -9.70 10.15
N PRO A 137 3.42 -10.02 8.83
CA PRO A 137 2.75 -9.19 7.82
C PRO A 137 1.25 -9.42 7.72
N ASP A 138 0.72 -10.52 8.26
CA ASP A 138 -0.64 -10.99 8.01
C ASP A 138 -1.60 -10.80 9.19
N ASP A 139 -1.16 -10.14 10.26
CA ASP A 139 -2.00 -9.83 11.40
C ASP A 139 -3.09 -8.77 11.05
N PRO A 140 -4.30 -8.92 11.61
CA PRO A 140 -4.78 -9.98 12.50
C PRO A 140 -5.40 -11.16 11.73
N TYR A 141 -5.32 -11.17 10.39
CA TYR A 141 -6.09 -12.07 9.52
C TYR A 141 -5.70 -13.54 9.67
N HIS A 142 -4.47 -13.80 10.08
CA HIS A 142 -3.94 -15.15 10.30
C HIS A 142 -3.37 -15.33 11.71
N SER A 143 -3.97 -14.65 12.69
CA SER A 143 -3.53 -14.61 14.09
C SER A 143 -3.47 -15.98 14.77
N ASP A 144 -4.21 -16.99 14.30
CA ASP A 144 -4.11 -18.34 14.84
C ASP A 144 -2.75 -18.99 14.52
N ALA A 145 -2.26 -18.83 13.30
CA ALA A 145 -0.95 -19.33 12.90
C ALA A 145 0.18 -18.48 13.48
N THR A 146 0.07 -17.15 13.41
CA THR A 146 1.12 -16.24 13.89
C THR A 146 1.28 -16.28 15.40
N ALA A 147 0.24 -16.65 16.17
CA ALA A 147 0.34 -16.86 17.63
C ALA A 147 1.26 -18.01 18.00
N ASP A 148 1.28 -19.09 17.21
CA ASP A 148 2.19 -20.20 17.46
C ASP A 148 3.64 -19.83 17.09
N ILE A 149 3.84 -19.16 15.96
CA ILE A 149 5.13 -18.68 15.48
C ILE A 149 5.77 -17.71 16.48
N ALA A 150 5.03 -16.71 16.95
CA ALA A 150 5.53 -15.60 17.75
C ALA A 150 6.28 -16.05 19.03
N ARG A 151 5.87 -17.16 19.65
CA ARG A 151 6.46 -17.68 20.91
C ARG A 151 7.91 -18.10 20.79
N HIS A 152 8.38 -18.38 19.59
CA HIS A 152 9.74 -18.84 19.33
C HIS A 152 10.76 -17.71 19.25
N TYR A 153 10.32 -16.45 19.20
CA TYR A 153 11.18 -15.28 18.99
C TYR A 153 11.39 -14.45 20.26
N ASP A 154 12.55 -13.78 20.34
CA ASP A 154 12.85 -12.84 21.43
C ASP A 154 12.08 -11.52 21.28
N TYR A 155 11.90 -11.06 20.02
CA TYR A 155 11.17 -9.85 19.68
C TYR A 155 10.09 -10.16 18.64
N VAL A 156 8.91 -9.65 18.87
CA VAL A 156 7.77 -9.77 17.95
C VAL A 156 7.34 -8.39 17.49
N PHE A 157 7.34 -8.18 16.18
CA PHE A 157 6.79 -6.99 15.56
C PHE A 157 5.54 -7.38 14.77
N THR A 158 4.42 -6.72 15.04
CA THR A 158 3.13 -6.94 14.38
C THR A 158 2.67 -5.69 13.69
N ILE A 159 2.00 -5.85 12.53
CA ILE A 159 1.39 -4.72 11.82
C ILE A 159 0.04 -4.30 12.39
N GLU A 160 -0.51 -5.05 13.36
CA GLU A 160 -1.80 -4.79 13.98
C GLU A 160 -1.65 -4.48 15.48
N ALA A 161 -2.06 -3.29 15.90
CA ALA A 161 -1.93 -2.87 17.30
C ALA A 161 -2.66 -3.77 18.28
N ASN A 162 -3.83 -4.31 17.90
CA ASN A 162 -4.59 -5.21 18.77
C ASN A 162 -3.93 -6.58 18.97
N CYS A 163 -3.03 -6.98 18.06
CA CYS A 163 -2.23 -8.20 18.24
C CYS A 163 -1.17 -8.05 19.34
N VAL A 164 -0.77 -6.84 19.72
CA VAL A 164 0.22 -6.63 20.79
C VAL A 164 -0.24 -7.22 22.12
N SER A 165 -1.48 -6.97 22.53
CA SER A 165 -2.04 -7.56 23.75
C SER A 165 -2.19 -9.07 23.60
N MET A 166 -2.71 -9.54 22.48
CA MET A 166 -2.87 -10.97 22.21
C MET A 166 -1.54 -11.73 22.35
N TYR A 167 -0.45 -11.23 21.78
CA TYR A 167 0.86 -11.88 21.89
C TYR A 167 1.41 -11.86 23.32
N ARG A 168 1.18 -10.77 24.06
CA ARG A 168 1.58 -10.68 25.47
C ARG A 168 0.81 -11.68 26.34
N ASP A 169 -0.47 -11.85 26.08
CA ASP A 169 -1.34 -12.78 26.83
C ASP A 169 -0.93 -14.25 26.63
N ILE A 170 -0.30 -14.57 25.51
CA ILE A 170 0.25 -15.91 25.24
C ILE A 170 1.72 -16.07 25.66
N GLY A 171 2.31 -15.07 26.34
CA GLY A 171 3.64 -15.15 26.94
C GLY A 171 4.79 -14.49 26.19
N CYS A 172 4.54 -13.80 25.05
CA CYS A 172 5.58 -13.05 24.36
C CYS A 172 5.90 -11.75 25.14
N CYS A 173 7.12 -11.61 25.62
CA CYS A 173 7.49 -10.50 26.53
C CYS A 173 7.81 -9.19 25.78
N ARG A 174 8.36 -9.26 24.56
CA ARG A 174 8.85 -8.11 23.79
C ARG A 174 8.08 -7.96 22.50
N VAL A 175 6.87 -7.39 22.60
CA VAL A 175 5.93 -7.24 21.48
C VAL A 175 5.72 -5.76 21.16
N PHE A 176 5.84 -5.40 19.88
CA PHE A 176 5.78 -4.02 19.41
C PHE A 176 4.90 -3.91 18.16
N HIS A 177 4.08 -2.88 18.12
CA HIS A 177 3.35 -2.50 16.92
C HIS A 177 4.30 -1.78 15.97
N LEU A 178 4.44 -2.30 14.74
CA LEU A 178 5.26 -1.73 13.70
C LEU A 178 4.61 -1.97 12.33
N PRO A 179 3.80 -1.04 11.81
CA PRO A 179 3.23 -1.16 10.48
C PRO A 179 4.31 -1.09 9.42
N PHE A 180 4.03 -1.65 8.24
CA PHE A 180 4.95 -1.54 7.10
C PHE A 180 5.13 -0.09 6.65
N GLY A 181 6.16 0.13 5.87
CA GLY A 181 6.43 1.37 5.19
C GLY A 181 6.24 1.24 3.68
N VAL A 182 6.81 2.20 2.98
CA VAL A 182 6.89 2.19 1.52
C VAL A 182 8.35 2.38 1.07
N ASN A 183 8.68 1.88 -0.12
CA ASN A 183 9.94 2.19 -0.79
C ASN A 183 9.68 3.17 -1.95
N PRO A 184 10.04 4.46 -1.79
CA PRO A 184 9.86 5.46 -2.85
C PRO A 184 10.78 5.22 -4.07
N GLY A 185 11.68 4.24 -4.02
CA GLY A 185 12.53 3.86 -5.14
C GLY A 185 11.73 3.25 -6.30
N PHE A 186 10.69 2.46 -5.99
CA PHE A 186 9.82 1.84 -6.99
C PHE A 186 8.33 2.22 -6.84
N THR A 187 7.88 2.65 -5.68
CA THR A 187 6.51 3.14 -5.47
C THR A 187 6.52 4.65 -5.36
N ARG A 188 6.45 5.33 -6.51
CA ARG A 188 6.51 6.79 -6.58
C ARG A 188 5.64 7.33 -7.71
N HIS A 189 5.37 8.64 -7.68
CA HIS A 189 4.68 9.31 -8.77
C HIS A 189 5.48 9.25 -10.07
N VAL A 190 4.85 8.77 -11.15
CA VAL A 190 5.44 8.64 -12.46
C VAL A 190 4.57 9.29 -13.54
N ARG A 191 5.19 9.74 -14.63
CA ARG A 191 4.43 10.17 -15.80
C ARG A 191 3.87 8.95 -16.51
N VAL A 192 2.59 9.03 -16.87
CA VAL A 192 1.88 7.93 -17.52
C VAL A 192 1.17 8.42 -18.79
N ASP A 193 0.96 7.50 -19.71
CA ASP A 193 0.13 7.72 -20.89
C ASP A 193 -1.37 7.59 -20.58
N GLU A 194 -2.22 7.77 -21.60
CA GLU A 194 -3.67 7.76 -21.49
C GLU A 194 -4.24 6.40 -21.04
N THR A 195 -3.50 5.31 -21.25
CA THR A 195 -3.92 3.96 -20.85
C THR A 195 -4.09 3.81 -19.33
N TYR A 196 -3.30 4.54 -18.56
CA TYR A 196 -3.35 4.54 -17.10
C TYR A 196 -4.26 5.63 -16.51
N ARG A 197 -4.78 6.55 -17.34
CA ARG A 197 -5.61 7.66 -16.86
C ARG A 197 -7.03 7.21 -16.60
N HIS A 198 -7.45 7.26 -15.34
CA HIS A 198 -8.79 6.87 -14.89
C HIS A 198 -9.35 7.92 -13.92
N ASP A 199 -10.68 8.01 -13.86
CA ASP A 199 -11.32 8.83 -12.83
C ASP A 199 -11.15 8.18 -11.46
N ILE A 200 -11.31 6.83 -11.39
CA ILE A 200 -11.26 6.07 -10.15
C ILE A 200 -10.43 4.81 -10.37
N CYS A 201 -9.53 4.51 -9.43
CA CYS A 201 -8.78 3.27 -9.40
C CYS A 201 -8.98 2.56 -8.05
N PHE A 202 -9.01 1.23 -8.09
CA PHE A 202 -8.92 0.37 -6.92
C PHE A 202 -7.97 -0.79 -7.21
N VAL A 203 -7.03 -1.03 -6.29
CA VAL A 203 -6.13 -2.18 -6.36
C VAL A 203 -6.28 -3.05 -5.12
N GLY A 204 -6.68 -4.29 -5.30
CA GLY A 204 -6.84 -5.29 -4.23
C GLY A 204 -7.84 -6.36 -4.56
N SER A 205 -7.68 -7.53 -3.91
CA SER A 205 -8.58 -8.66 -4.10
C SER A 205 -9.97 -8.41 -3.49
N ALA A 206 -10.98 -9.04 -4.07
CA ALA A 206 -12.39 -8.91 -3.69
C ALA A 206 -12.74 -9.76 -2.46
N PHE A 207 -12.23 -9.38 -1.27
CA PHE A 207 -12.73 -9.91 -0.01
C PHE A 207 -14.20 -9.51 0.17
N TRP A 208 -14.96 -10.29 0.91
CA TRP A 208 -16.42 -10.17 0.94
C TRP A 208 -16.94 -8.79 1.37
N ASN A 209 -16.24 -8.10 2.29
CA ASN A 209 -16.59 -6.72 2.63
C ASN A 209 -16.41 -5.76 1.45
N ARG A 210 -15.39 -5.97 0.61
CA ARG A 210 -15.15 -5.18 -0.60
C ARG A 210 -16.21 -5.48 -1.66
N VAL A 211 -16.56 -6.75 -1.84
CA VAL A 211 -17.66 -7.16 -2.73
C VAL A 211 -18.94 -6.43 -2.35
N ALA A 212 -19.31 -6.43 -1.07
CA ALA A 212 -20.52 -5.75 -0.60
C ALA A 212 -20.51 -4.24 -0.92
N TYR A 213 -19.39 -3.56 -0.66
CA TYR A 213 -19.25 -2.13 -0.99
C TYR A 213 -19.37 -1.84 -2.49
N PHE A 214 -18.66 -2.62 -3.31
CA PHE A 214 -18.63 -2.42 -4.76
C PHE A 214 -19.94 -2.79 -5.44
N ASP A 215 -20.67 -3.79 -4.94
CA ASP A 215 -22.02 -4.12 -5.41
C ASP A 215 -23.00 -2.96 -5.17
N GLU A 216 -22.89 -2.28 -4.00
CA GLU A 216 -23.77 -1.17 -3.65
C GLU A 216 -23.55 0.06 -4.56
N ILE A 217 -22.30 0.30 -4.99
CA ILE A 217 -21.96 1.44 -5.84
C ILE A 217 -21.70 1.05 -7.31
N ALA A 218 -22.06 -0.17 -7.73
CA ALA A 218 -21.73 -0.69 -9.06
C ALA A 218 -22.27 0.16 -10.21
N ASP A 219 -23.51 0.67 -10.09
CA ASP A 219 -24.12 1.54 -11.10
C ASP A 219 -23.40 2.89 -11.23
N TYR A 220 -22.98 3.46 -10.11
CA TYR A 220 -22.18 4.66 -10.09
C TYR A 220 -20.82 4.44 -10.77
N LEU A 221 -20.11 3.39 -10.42
CA LEU A 221 -18.80 3.06 -11.00
C LEU A 221 -18.91 2.77 -12.51
N ALA A 222 -19.98 2.10 -12.94
CA ALA A 222 -20.21 1.80 -14.36
C ALA A 222 -20.35 3.08 -15.23
N ALA A 223 -20.75 4.21 -14.65
CA ALA A 223 -20.87 5.49 -15.34
C ALA A 223 -19.55 6.30 -15.40
N LYS A 224 -18.47 5.82 -14.81
CA LYS A 224 -17.17 6.52 -14.72
C LYS A 224 -16.06 5.74 -15.45
N ARG A 225 -14.92 6.40 -15.68
CA ARG A 225 -13.68 5.72 -16.16
C ARG A 225 -13.00 5.07 -14.96
N VAL A 226 -13.34 3.80 -14.71
CA VAL A 226 -12.87 3.06 -13.53
C VAL A 226 -11.89 1.97 -13.95
N LYS A 227 -10.88 1.72 -13.11
CA LYS A 227 -10.01 0.54 -13.18
C LYS A 227 -10.02 -0.17 -11.83
N ILE A 228 -10.30 -1.46 -11.85
CA ILE A 228 -10.31 -2.35 -10.68
C ILE A 228 -9.30 -3.47 -10.95
N ILE A 229 -8.35 -3.67 -10.04
CA ILE A 229 -7.25 -4.63 -10.21
C ILE A 229 -7.20 -5.55 -9.00
N GLY A 230 -7.12 -6.86 -9.24
CA GLY A 230 -7.00 -7.87 -8.20
C GLY A 230 -7.89 -9.08 -8.45
N TYR A 231 -7.72 -10.10 -7.63
CA TYR A 231 -8.42 -11.38 -7.79
C TYR A 231 -9.84 -11.37 -7.23
N TRP A 232 -10.67 -12.32 -7.65
CA TRP A 232 -11.99 -12.70 -7.12
C TRP A 232 -13.10 -11.68 -7.37
N TRP A 233 -12.94 -10.71 -8.26
CA TRP A 233 -13.97 -9.71 -8.56
C TRP A 233 -15.16 -10.30 -9.33
N GLU A 234 -15.04 -11.51 -9.87
CA GLU A 234 -16.16 -12.30 -10.41
C GLU A 234 -17.24 -12.63 -9.36
N ARG A 235 -16.97 -12.42 -8.08
CA ARG A 235 -17.91 -12.55 -6.96
C ARG A 235 -18.95 -11.44 -6.89
N LEU A 236 -18.75 -10.34 -7.61
CA LEU A 236 -19.71 -9.25 -7.65
C LEU A 236 -21.07 -9.73 -8.21
N ARG A 237 -22.17 -9.36 -7.55
CA ARG A 237 -23.53 -9.58 -8.06
C ARG A 237 -23.74 -8.87 -9.39
N HIS A 238 -23.13 -7.70 -9.56
CA HIS A 238 -23.21 -6.87 -10.76
C HIS A 238 -21.95 -6.93 -11.61
N TYR A 239 -21.25 -8.09 -11.62
CA TYR A 239 -19.99 -8.28 -12.34
C TYR A 239 -20.05 -7.80 -13.80
N GLU A 240 -21.12 -8.16 -14.53
CA GLU A 240 -21.28 -7.81 -15.96
C GLU A 240 -21.24 -6.29 -16.23
N LYS A 241 -21.67 -5.47 -15.25
CA LYS A 241 -21.60 -4.01 -15.38
C LYS A 241 -20.17 -3.48 -15.31
N LEU A 242 -19.29 -4.18 -14.63
CA LEU A 242 -17.91 -3.76 -14.35
C LEU A 242 -16.86 -4.63 -15.01
N ALA A 243 -17.23 -5.75 -15.66
CA ALA A 243 -16.30 -6.73 -16.22
C ALA A 243 -15.21 -6.14 -17.11
N SER A 244 -15.55 -5.19 -17.98
CA SER A 244 -14.59 -4.51 -18.87
C SER A 244 -13.61 -3.55 -18.15
N ARG A 245 -13.83 -3.27 -16.87
CA ARG A 245 -13.04 -2.39 -16.01
C ARG A 245 -12.19 -3.16 -15.01
N ILE A 246 -12.43 -4.48 -14.92
CA ILE A 246 -11.76 -5.38 -13.97
C ILE A 246 -10.60 -6.07 -14.65
N GLU A 247 -9.47 -6.12 -13.94
CA GLU A 247 -8.29 -6.89 -14.32
C GLU A 247 -7.93 -7.85 -13.19
N GLY A 248 -8.22 -9.15 -13.40
CA GLY A 248 -8.12 -10.23 -12.42
C GLY A 248 -6.68 -10.74 -12.25
N VAL A 249 -5.72 -9.85 -11.99
CA VAL A 249 -4.30 -10.19 -11.87
C VAL A 249 -3.67 -9.55 -10.64
N TRP A 250 -2.52 -10.10 -10.22
CA TRP A 250 -1.59 -9.39 -9.35
C TRP A 250 -0.66 -8.52 -10.21
N MET A 251 -0.34 -7.34 -9.72
CA MET A 251 0.59 -6.42 -10.39
C MET A 251 1.77 -6.10 -9.50
N SER A 252 2.94 -5.86 -10.13
CA SER A 252 4.11 -5.38 -9.42
C SER A 252 3.87 -3.97 -8.84
N PRO A 253 4.62 -3.55 -7.81
CA PRO A 253 4.53 -2.20 -7.27
C PRO A 253 4.77 -1.11 -8.31
N GLU A 254 5.71 -1.32 -9.25
CA GLU A 254 6.03 -0.36 -10.31
C GLU A 254 4.85 -0.21 -11.29
N GLU A 255 4.20 -1.32 -11.64
CA GLU A 255 3.01 -1.27 -12.51
C GLU A 255 1.82 -0.65 -11.77
N THR A 256 1.63 -1.02 -10.50
CA THR A 256 0.61 -0.42 -9.63
C THR A 256 0.80 1.08 -9.47
N ALA A 257 2.05 1.56 -9.34
CA ALA A 257 2.39 2.97 -9.23
C ALA A 257 1.94 3.78 -10.46
N LYS A 258 1.95 3.20 -11.66
CA LYS A 258 1.43 3.85 -12.87
C LYS A 258 -0.10 4.08 -12.77
N TYR A 259 -0.84 3.07 -12.32
CA TYR A 259 -2.29 3.21 -12.12
C TYR A 259 -2.62 4.22 -11.02
N TYR A 260 -1.88 4.25 -9.92
CA TYR A 260 -2.05 5.26 -8.89
C TYR A 260 -1.73 6.66 -9.40
N SER A 261 -0.64 6.82 -10.15
CA SER A 261 -0.23 8.11 -10.72
C SER A 261 -1.20 8.63 -11.79
N GLY A 262 -1.87 7.74 -12.52
CA GLY A 262 -2.81 8.09 -13.58
C GLY A 262 -4.26 8.28 -13.13
N ALA A 263 -4.61 7.82 -11.93
CA ALA A 263 -5.97 7.95 -11.41
C ALA A 263 -6.19 9.31 -10.74
N LYS A 264 -7.38 9.91 -10.93
CA LYS A 264 -7.77 11.10 -10.18
C LYS A 264 -8.01 10.77 -8.71
N ILE A 265 -8.66 9.62 -8.44
CA ILE A 265 -8.97 9.15 -7.09
C ILE A 265 -8.65 7.67 -6.99
N VAL A 266 -7.93 7.27 -5.94
CA VAL A 266 -7.71 5.87 -5.58
C VAL A 266 -8.57 5.54 -4.35
N ILE A 267 -9.46 4.56 -4.48
CA ILE A 267 -10.20 4.03 -3.34
C ILE A 267 -9.29 3.05 -2.59
N ASN A 268 -9.16 3.22 -1.28
CA ASN A 268 -8.45 2.30 -0.40
C ASN A 268 -9.43 1.76 0.65
N LEU A 269 -9.92 0.54 0.45
CA LEU A 269 -10.83 -0.14 1.36
C LEU A 269 -10.12 -1.33 2.00
N HIS A 270 -10.01 -1.31 3.33
CA HIS A 270 -9.33 -2.36 4.09
C HIS A 270 -10.08 -3.70 4.02
N ARG A 271 -9.38 -4.79 4.27
CA ARG A 271 -9.96 -6.12 4.50
C ARG A 271 -10.63 -6.13 5.86
N SER A 272 -11.75 -6.87 6.00
CA SER A 272 -12.41 -7.07 7.29
C SER A 272 -11.75 -8.21 8.07
N ALA A 273 -11.66 -8.05 9.40
CA ALA A 273 -11.25 -9.14 10.29
C ALA A 273 -12.30 -10.25 10.40
N ASP A 274 -13.55 -9.96 10.03
CA ASP A 274 -14.69 -10.88 10.20
C ASP A 274 -14.89 -11.87 9.07
N ASP A 275 -14.07 -11.81 8.00
CA ASP A 275 -14.17 -12.71 6.85
C ASP A 275 -13.67 -14.13 7.19
N LYS A 276 -14.58 -14.94 7.77
CA LYS A 276 -14.28 -16.32 8.20
C LYS A 276 -13.91 -17.27 7.06
N SER A 277 -14.19 -16.91 5.82
CA SER A 277 -13.85 -17.74 4.65
C SER A 277 -12.39 -17.60 4.22
N HIS A 278 -11.73 -16.51 4.64
CA HIS A 278 -10.35 -16.18 4.24
C HIS A 278 -9.43 -15.85 5.41
N ASN A 279 -9.97 -15.76 6.63
CA ASN A 279 -9.21 -15.44 7.84
C ASN A 279 -9.10 -16.65 8.76
N SER A 280 -7.94 -16.82 9.40
CA SER A 280 -7.69 -17.72 10.51
C SER A 280 -7.47 -16.86 11.78
N ASN A 281 -8.56 -16.24 12.25
CA ASN A 281 -8.58 -15.32 13.39
C ASN A 281 -9.68 -15.76 14.39
N SER A 282 -9.51 -16.95 14.97
CA SER A 282 -10.52 -17.53 15.89
C SER A 282 -10.67 -16.74 17.18
N ARG A 283 -9.65 -15.96 17.55
CA ARG A 283 -9.65 -15.07 18.71
C ARG A 283 -10.44 -13.77 18.48
N ASN A 284 -10.92 -13.55 17.24
CA ASN A 284 -11.63 -12.35 16.82
C ASN A 284 -10.88 -11.04 17.15
N VAL A 285 -9.57 -11.03 16.92
CA VAL A 285 -8.74 -9.81 17.07
C VAL A 285 -9.23 -8.77 16.06
N PRO A 286 -9.64 -7.57 16.50
CA PRO A 286 -10.14 -6.57 15.58
C PRO A 286 -9.01 -5.97 14.72
N ALA A 287 -9.33 -5.63 13.45
CA ALA A 287 -8.41 -4.97 12.54
C ALA A 287 -8.59 -3.44 12.63
N HIS A 288 -7.76 -2.78 13.41
CA HIS A 288 -7.76 -1.33 13.60
C HIS A 288 -6.64 -0.63 12.83
N SER A 289 -5.59 -1.37 12.50
CA SER A 289 -4.41 -0.84 11.83
C SER A 289 -4.62 -0.61 10.33
N VAL A 290 -3.76 0.24 9.78
CA VAL A 290 -3.81 0.61 8.37
C VAL A 290 -3.06 -0.41 7.51
N ASN A 291 -3.50 -0.59 6.26
CA ASN A 291 -2.83 -1.46 5.31
C ASN A 291 -1.58 -0.78 4.68
N PRO A 292 -0.61 -1.54 4.15
CA PRO A 292 0.58 -0.98 3.48
C PRO A 292 0.22 -0.08 2.29
N ARG A 293 -0.88 -0.39 1.62
CA ARG A 293 -1.39 0.37 0.47
C ARG A 293 -1.67 1.83 0.78
N LEU A 294 -1.99 2.15 2.04
CA LEU A 294 -2.14 3.53 2.50
C LEU A 294 -0.90 4.38 2.16
N PHE A 295 0.28 3.83 2.45
CA PHE A 295 1.57 4.51 2.22
C PHE A 295 1.99 4.43 0.75
N GLU A 296 1.68 3.34 0.07
CA GLU A 296 1.98 3.15 -1.35
C GLU A 296 1.24 4.18 -2.23
N ILE A 297 -0.06 4.35 -2.00
CA ILE A 297 -0.87 5.33 -2.73
C ILE A 297 -0.37 6.76 -2.46
N ALA A 298 -0.14 7.09 -1.20
CA ALA A 298 0.37 8.40 -0.81
C ALA A 298 1.78 8.68 -1.37
N SER A 299 2.65 7.66 -1.40
CA SER A 299 3.98 7.74 -2.03
C SER A 299 3.92 8.02 -3.53
N CYS A 300 2.85 7.65 -4.21
CA CYS A 300 2.61 7.99 -5.62
C CYS A 300 1.98 9.38 -5.82
N ALA A 301 1.90 10.22 -4.78
CA ALA A 301 1.18 11.50 -4.81
C ALA A 301 -0.25 11.34 -5.36
N ALA A 302 -0.85 10.17 -5.16
CA ALA A 302 -2.21 9.87 -5.58
C ALA A 302 -3.19 10.27 -4.47
N PHE A 303 -4.28 10.95 -4.87
CA PHE A 303 -5.33 11.24 -3.93
C PHE A 303 -6.09 9.97 -3.58
N GLN A 304 -6.20 9.65 -2.28
CA GLN A 304 -6.92 8.49 -1.84
C GLN A 304 -8.12 8.83 -0.98
N LEU A 305 -9.21 8.09 -1.22
CA LEU A 305 -10.34 7.97 -0.31
C LEU A 305 -10.20 6.64 0.42
N VAL A 306 -9.99 6.69 1.72
CA VAL A 306 -9.76 5.51 2.57
C VAL A 306 -10.90 5.33 3.56
N ASP A 307 -11.30 4.07 3.83
CA ASP A 307 -12.23 3.77 4.91
C ASP A 307 -11.62 4.16 6.25
N ASN A 308 -12.44 4.76 7.11
CA ASN A 308 -11.97 5.25 8.41
C ASN A 308 -11.51 4.09 9.29
N ARG A 309 -10.26 4.17 9.80
CA ARG A 309 -9.67 3.21 10.72
C ARG A 309 -9.24 3.91 12.00
N PRO A 310 -9.40 3.27 13.18
CA PRO A 310 -9.05 3.88 14.46
C PRO A 310 -7.63 4.42 14.52
N GLU A 311 -6.67 3.75 13.88
CA GLU A 311 -5.27 4.17 13.89
C GLU A 311 -4.89 5.18 12.80
N LEU A 312 -5.76 5.47 11.85
CA LEU A 312 -5.44 6.33 10.70
C LEU A 312 -4.86 7.69 11.12
N SER A 313 -5.41 8.30 12.17
CA SER A 313 -4.98 9.61 12.68
C SER A 313 -3.55 9.63 13.24
N GLN A 314 -2.94 8.48 13.51
CA GLN A 314 -1.54 8.39 13.91
C GLN A 314 -0.59 8.60 12.71
N PHE A 315 -1.06 8.33 11.50
CA PHE A 315 -0.25 8.37 10.28
C PHE A 315 -0.57 9.58 9.41
N TYR A 316 -1.86 9.94 9.30
CA TYR A 316 -2.33 11.06 8.48
C TYR A 316 -3.44 11.82 9.19
N THR A 317 -3.66 13.05 8.76
CA THR A 317 -4.70 13.94 9.29
C THR A 317 -5.85 14.03 8.26
N PRO A 318 -7.02 13.42 8.53
CA PRO A 318 -8.16 13.49 7.63
C PRO A 318 -8.52 14.93 7.24
N GLY A 319 -8.76 15.16 5.95
CA GLY A 319 -9.05 16.47 5.38
C GLY A 319 -7.82 17.36 5.12
N VAL A 320 -6.61 16.93 5.55
CA VAL A 320 -5.37 17.70 5.36
C VAL A 320 -4.41 17.01 4.41
N ASP A 321 -4.06 15.76 4.70
CA ASP A 321 -3.09 14.96 3.94
C ASP A 321 -3.65 13.60 3.50
N ILE A 322 -4.93 13.34 3.84
CA ILE A 322 -5.72 12.19 3.40
C ILE A 322 -7.21 12.54 3.43
N ALA A 323 -8.04 11.82 2.66
CA ALA A 323 -9.50 11.91 2.75
C ALA A 323 -10.10 10.54 3.12
N THR A 324 -11.14 10.57 3.97
CA THR A 324 -11.77 9.35 4.50
C THR A 324 -13.22 9.22 4.04
N PHE A 325 -13.77 8.00 4.12
CA PHE A 325 -15.20 7.74 3.98
C PHE A 325 -15.67 6.70 5.01
N GLU A 326 -16.97 6.70 5.32
CA GLU A 326 -17.56 5.86 6.37
C GLU A 326 -18.60 4.87 5.83
N SER A 327 -19.18 5.15 4.66
CA SER A 327 -20.20 4.30 4.04
C SER A 327 -20.13 4.34 2.52
N PRO A 328 -20.79 3.41 1.79
CA PRO A 328 -20.88 3.46 0.34
C PRO A 328 -21.51 4.76 -0.17
N SER A 329 -22.55 5.28 0.49
CA SER A 329 -23.18 6.55 0.11
C SER A 329 -22.28 7.77 0.36
N ASP A 330 -21.53 7.79 1.47
CA ASP A 330 -20.54 8.84 1.74
C ASP A 330 -19.38 8.78 0.73
N LEU A 331 -18.93 7.56 0.37
CA LEU A 331 -17.93 7.36 -0.68
C LEU A 331 -18.39 7.98 -2.00
N VAL A 332 -19.63 7.71 -2.46
CA VAL A 332 -20.17 8.27 -3.70
C VAL A 332 -20.21 9.79 -3.64
N GLY A 333 -20.71 10.38 -2.56
CA GLY A 333 -20.74 11.83 -2.39
C GLY A 333 -19.36 12.48 -2.46
N LYS A 334 -18.37 11.85 -1.84
CA LYS A 334 -16.97 12.31 -1.88
C LYS A 334 -16.29 12.09 -3.23
N LEU A 335 -16.62 11.00 -3.92
CA LEU A 335 -16.16 10.78 -5.29
C LEU A 335 -16.66 11.90 -6.22
N ASP A 336 -17.96 12.25 -6.19
CA ASP A 336 -18.51 13.33 -7.00
C ASP A 336 -17.88 14.68 -6.66
N TYR A 337 -17.68 14.96 -5.37
CA TYR A 337 -17.03 16.19 -4.92
C TYR A 337 -15.59 16.28 -5.45
N TYR A 338 -14.75 15.31 -5.13
CA TYR A 338 -13.33 15.36 -5.46
C TYR A 338 -13.03 15.15 -6.95
N LEU A 339 -13.92 14.57 -7.75
CA LEU A 339 -13.76 14.52 -9.20
C LEU A 339 -13.84 15.90 -9.87
N THR A 340 -14.46 16.88 -9.20
CA THR A 340 -14.62 18.26 -9.69
C THR A 340 -13.73 19.28 -8.98
N HIS A 341 -13.04 18.90 -7.89
CA HIS A 341 -12.17 19.77 -7.08
C HIS A 341 -10.68 19.39 -7.23
N ASP A 342 -10.15 19.60 -8.44
CA ASP A 342 -8.83 19.12 -8.84
C ASP A 342 -7.69 19.68 -7.99
N GLU A 343 -7.68 20.99 -7.73
CA GLU A 343 -6.63 21.66 -6.96
C GLU A 343 -6.59 21.17 -5.50
N GLU A 344 -7.75 21.05 -4.86
CA GLU A 344 -7.84 20.55 -3.48
C GLU A 344 -7.37 19.10 -3.40
N ARG A 345 -7.79 18.25 -4.35
CA ARG A 345 -7.38 16.86 -4.45
C ARG A 345 -5.86 16.73 -4.58
N ARG A 346 -5.24 17.52 -5.49
CA ARG A 346 -3.79 17.53 -5.69
C ARG A 346 -3.03 18.04 -4.48
N GLU A 347 -3.58 19.02 -3.78
CA GLU A 347 -2.95 19.57 -2.58
C GLU A 347 -2.94 18.55 -1.43
N ILE A 348 -4.06 17.87 -1.17
CA ILE A 348 -4.15 16.80 -0.17
C ILE A 348 -3.15 15.67 -0.53
N ALA A 349 -3.10 15.26 -1.79
CA ALA A 349 -2.19 14.22 -2.26
C ALA A 349 -0.70 14.60 -2.07
N ARG A 350 -0.32 15.85 -2.35
CA ARG A 350 1.05 16.33 -2.14
C ARG A 350 1.44 16.36 -0.65
N ARG A 351 0.52 16.76 0.23
CA ARG A 351 0.76 16.73 1.68
C ARG A 351 0.93 15.29 2.18
N GLY A 352 0.08 14.37 1.67
CA GLY A 352 0.22 12.94 1.93
C GLY A 352 1.56 12.39 1.46
N LEU A 353 2.00 12.73 0.24
CA LEU A 353 3.32 12.39 -0.26
C LEU A 353 4.43 12.91 0.67
N TYR A 354 4.41 14.21 1.00
CA TYR A 354 5.43 14.82 1.86
C TYR A 354 5.58 14.08 3.18
N ARG A 355 4.46 13.80 3.85
CA ARG A 355 4.46 13.06 5.11
C ARG A 355 4.98 11.63 4.94
N THR A 356 4.55 10.95 3.89
CA THR A 356 4.95 9.57 3.61
C THR A 356 6.45 9.41 3.45
N VAL A 357 7.08 10.23 2.61
CA VAL A 357 8.52 10.07 2.31
C VAL A 357 9.42 10.50 3.47
N ASN A 358 8.92 11.32 4.39
CA ASN A 358 9.66 11.72 5.60
C ASN A 358 9.45 10.75 6.78
N GLU A 359 8.25 10.15 6.93
CA GLU A 359 7.87 9.47 8.18
C GLU A 359 7.54 7.99 7.98
N HIS A 360 7.20 7.54 6.74
CA HIS A 360 6.56 6.24 6.54
C HIS A 360 7.29 5.35 5.54
N THR A 361 8.59 5.52 5.35
CA THR A 361 9.42 4.63 4.52
C THR A 361 9.85 3.38 5.28
N TYR A 362 10.26 2.33 4.58
CA TYR A 362 10.90 1.16 5.21
C TYR A 362 12.13 1.56 6.01
N ARG A 363 12.87 2.59 5.59
CA ARG A 363 14.01 3.11 6.35
C ARG A 363 13.58 3.60 7.74
N ASN A 364 12.50 4.36 7.84
CA ASN A 364 11.98 4.81 9.13
C ASN A 364 11.57 3.61 10.01
N ARG A 365 10.97 2.57 9.41
CA ARG A 365 10.56 1.36 10.13
C ARG A 365 11.76 0.57 10.65
N ILE A 366 12.77 0.35 9.81
CA ILE A 366 14.00 -0.37 10.21
C ILE A 366 14.75 0.41 11.29
N GLN A 367 14.88 1.73 11.18
CA GLN A 367 15.49 2.55 12.23
C GLN A 367 14.76 2.40 13.56
N ARG A 368 13.41 2.42 13.54
CA ARG A 368 12.60 2.21 14.74
C ARG A 368 12.79 0.79 15.30
N LEU A 369 12.75 -0.25 14.45
CA LEU A 369 12.98 -1.64 14.84
C LEU A 369 14.34 -1.79 15.54
N LEU A 370 15.40 -1.29 14.90
CA LEU A 370 16.76 -1.36 15.45
C LEU A 370 16.91 -0.55 16.76
N SER A 371 16.22 0.58 16.88
CA SER A 371 16.21 1.37 18.13
C SER A 371 15.47 0.66 19.27
N VAL A 372 14.45 -0.13 18.96
CA VAL A 372 13.75 -0.95 19.96
C VAL A 372 14.64 -2.09 20.47
N ILE A 373 15.46 -2.67 19.60
CA ILE A 373 16.29 -3.84 19.93
C ILE A 373 17.61 -3.44 20.59
N PHE A 374 18.26 -2.37 20.10
CA PHE A 374 19.63 -2.01 20.49
C PHE A 374 19.76 -0.67 21.23
N GLY A 375 18.69 0.10 21.37
CA GLY A 375 18.68 1.43 21.97
C GLY A 375 18.87 2.53 20.93
#